data_738fafea8b184922c24ae0b2b1181760
#
_entry.id   738fafea8b184922c24ae0b2b1181760
#
_cell.length_a   1.000
_cell.length_b   1.000
_cell.length_c   1.000
_cell.angle_alpha   90.00
_cell.angle_beta   90.00
_cell.angle_gamma   90.00
#
_symmetry.space_group_name_H-M   'P 1'
#
loop_
_entity.id
_entity.type
_entity.pdbx_description
1 polymer ?
#
loop_
_entity_poly.entity_id
_entity_poly.type
_entity_poly.pdbx_seq_one_letter_code
_entity_poly.pdbx_strand_id
1 'polypeptide(L)' 'MATIREIAELAGVSRGTVDRVLNHRGSVNAATAALVNDIAKKLDYKPNRAGIAL' A
#
# COMPACT_ATOMS: atom_id res chain seq x y z
N MET A 1 7.16 11.16 6.99
CA MET A 1 6.77 9.75 7.12
C MET A 1 5.73 9.39 6.05
N ALA A 2 5.95 8.31 5.36
CA ALA A 2 5.03 7.91 4.30
C ALA A 2 3.74 7.38 4.90
N THR A 3 2.62 7.71 4.27
CA THR A 3 1.31 7.25 4.70
C THR A 3 0.58 6.62 3.54
N ILE A 4 -0.49 5.89 3.85
CA ILE A 4 -1.34 5.31 2.81
C ILE A 4 -1.87 6.40 1.89
N ARG A 5 -2.18 7.56 2.45
CA ARG A 5 -2.67 8.68 1.67
C ARG A 5 -1.64 9.11 0.62
N GLU A 6 -0.38 9.21 1.01
CA GLU A 6 0.66 9.59 0.08
C GLU A 6 0.80 8.57 -1.04
N ILE A 7 0.77 7.29 -0.69
CA ILE A 7 0.86 6.24 -1.67
C ILE A 7 -0.31 6.31 -2.63
N ALA A 8 -1.52 6.53 -2.10
CA ALA A 8 -2.71 6.63 -2.93
C ALA A 8 -2.61 7.79 -3.91
N GLU A 9 -2.13 8.93 -3.45
CA GLU A 9 -1.99 10.11 -4.31
C GLU A 9 -0.99 9.85 -5.43
N LEU A 10 0.14 9.26 -5.09
CA LEU A 10 1.16 8.98 -6.09
C LEU A 10 0.74 7.89 -7.07
N ALA A 11 0.00 6.92 -6.59
CA ALA A 11 -0.48 5.85 -7.46
C ALA A 11 -1.73 6.24 -8.25
N GLY A 12 -2.40 7.32 -7.86
CA GLY A 12 -3.62 7.73 -8.53
C GLY A 12 -4.80 6.83 -8.21
N VAL A 13 -4.82 6.25 -7.02
CA VAL A 13 -5.90 5.35 -6.61
C VAL A 13 -6.44 5.79 -5.26
N SER A 14 -7.52 5.16 -4.81
CA SER A 14 -8.09 5.49 -3.51
C SER A 14 -7.28 4.85 -2.38
N ARG A 15 -7.43 5.40 -1.19
CA ARG A 15 -6.77 4.83 -0.02
C ARG A 15 -7.24 3.40 0.24
N GLY A 16 -8.50 3.13 -0.05
CA GLY A 16 -9.02 1.77 0.09
C GLY A 16 -8.30 0.78 -0.81
N THR A 17 -7.96 1.21 -2.02
CA THR A 17 -7.22 0.36 -2.94
C THR A 17 -5.82 0.07 -2.40
N VAL A 18 -5.16 1.10 -1.87
CA VAL A 18 -3.84 0.91 -1.28
C VAL A 18 -3.91 -0.06 -0.11
N ASP A 19 -4.92 0.10 0.74
CA ASP A 19 -5.10 -0.79 1.88
C ASP A 19 -5.27 -2.24 1.42
N ARG A 20 -6.08 -2.45 0.40
CA ARG A 20 -6.29 -3.81 -0.12
C ARG A 20 -5.00 -4.42 -0.65
N VAL A 21 -4.20 -3.63 -1.36
CA VAL A 21 -2.94 -4.12 -1.89
C VAL A 21 -1.97 -4.48 -0.77
N LEU A 22 -1.80 -3.57 0.18
CA LEU A 22 -0.81 -3.75 1.23
C LEU A 22 -1.20 -4.83 2.24
N ASN A 23 -2.48 -5.04 2.43
CA ASN A 23 -2.97 -6.04 3.38
C ASN A 23 -3.49 -7.30 2.69
N HIS A 24 -3.29 -7.40 1.39
CA HIS A 24 -3.72 -8.57 0.61
C HIS A 24 -5.20 -8.86 0.76
N ARG A 25 -6.01 -7.81 0.75
CA ARG A 25 -7.45 -7.94 0.86
C ARG A 25 -8.12 -7.77 -0.49
N GLY A 26 -9.09 -8.60 -0.78
CA GLY A 26 -9.88 -8.48 -1.98
C GLY A 26 -9.08 -8.62 -3.25
N SER A 27 -9.74 -8.35 -4.35
CA SER A 27 -9.12 -8.46 -5.66
C SER A 27 -8.67 -7.10 -6.14
N VAL A 28 -7.41 -7.00 -6.49
CA VAL A 28 -6.87 -5.77 -7.05
C VAL A 28 -6.16 -6.13 -8.34
N ASN A 29 -6.32 -5.29 -9.35
CA ASN A 29 -5.64 -5.48 -10.62
C ASN A 29 -4.14 -5.62 -10.39
N ALA A 30 -3.52 -6.59 -11.07
CA ALA A 30 -2.10 -6.86 -10.89
C ALA A 30 -1.23 -5.63 -11.19
N ALA A 31 -1.59 -4.86 -12.19
CA ALA A 31 -0.83 -3.65 -12.53
C ALA A 31 -0.93 -2.63 -11.42
N THR A 32 -2.13 -2.46 -10.85
CA THR A 32 -2.34 -1.54 -9.74
C THR A 32 -1.58 -2.01 -8.50
N ALA A 33 -1.63 -3.29 -8.22
CA ALA A 33 -0.92 -3.85 -7.08
C ALA A 33 0.58 -3.62 -7.21
N ALA A 34 1.13 -3.86 -8.39
CA ALA A 34 2.56 -3.63 -8.64
C ALA A 34 2.92 -2.17 -8.45
N LEU A 35 2.08 -1.26 -8.94
CA LEU A 35 2.32 0.17 -8.81
C LEU A 35 2.32 0.60 -7.35
N VAL A 36 1.32 0.18 -6.59
CA VAL A 36 1.22 0.53 -5.18
C VAL A 36 2.42 -0.02 -4.41
N ASN A 37 2.78 -1.27 -4.65
CA ASN A 37 3.92 -1.88 -3.97
C ASN A 37 5.22 -1.17 -4.30
N ASP A 38 5.40 -0.76 -5.55
CA ASP A 38 6.59 -0.05 -5.98
C ASP A 38 6.71 1.30 -5.27
N ILE A 39 5.60 2.03 -5.21
CA ILE A 39 5.58 3.33 -4.54
C ILE A 39 5.84 3.17 -3.04
N ALA A 40 5.20 2.19 -2.43
CA ALA A 40 5.40 1.93 -1.00
C ALA A 40 6.87 1.61 -0.72
N LYS A 41 7.49 0.86 -1.59
CA LYS A 41 8.90 0.52 -1.44
C LYS A 41 9.79 1.74 -1.58
N LYS A 42 9.50 2.61 -2.54
CA LYS A 42 10.28 3.82 -2.75
C LYS A 42 10.17 4.78 -1.58
N LEU A 43 9.01 4.84 -0.96
CA LEU A 43 8.78 5.70 0.21
C LEU A 43 9.20 5.02 1.51
N ASP A 44 9.67 3.80 1.42
CA ASP A 44 10.05 3.01 2.60
C ASP A 44 8.89 2.89 3.57
N TYR A 45 7.68 2.75 3.03
CA TYR A 45 6.51 2.60 3.86
C TYR A 45 6.45 1.20 4.45
N LYS A 46 6.25 1.11 5.75
CA LYS A 46 6.12 -0.18 6.42
C LYS A 46 4.78 -0.24 7.11
N PRO A 47 3.91 -1.16 6.70
CA PRO A 47 2.63 -1.31 7.38
C PRO A 47 2.86 -1.61 8.85
N ASN A 48 2.05 -1.00 9.70
CA ASN A 48 2.16 -1.27 11.11
C ASN A 48 1.47 -2.60 11.41
N ARG A 49 2.26 -3.56 11.82
CA ARG A 49 1.73 -4.87 12.16
C ARG A 49 1.94 -5.15 13.64
N ALA A 50 1.44 -4.26 14.43
CA ALA A 50 1.54 -4.40 15.86
C ALA A 50 1.07 -5.78 16.29
N GLY A 51 1.79 -6.38 17.17
CA GLY A 51 1.41 -7.69 17.68
C GLY A 51 1.99 -8.84 16.91
N ILE A 52 2.57 -8.55 15.76
CA ILE A 52 3.15 -9.59 15.00
C ILE A 52 4.58 -9.82 15.34
N ALA A 53 5.17 -8.87 15.80
CA ALA A 53 6.53 -8.92 16.12
C ALA A 53 6.80 -9.94 17.12
N LEU A 54 7.15 -10.58 17.21
CA LEU A 54 7.47 -11.44 18.09
C LEU A 54 7.33 -12.45 18.33
#